data_a1b526ab9028754e619d8c851f820c83
#
_entry.id   a1b526ab9028754e619d8c851f820c83
#
_cell.length_a   1.000
_cell.length_b   1.000
_cell.length_c   1.000
_cell.angle_alpha   90.00
_cell.angle_beta   90.00
_cell.angle_gamma   90.00
#
_symmetry.space_group_name_H-M   'P 1'
#
loop_
_entity.id
_entity.type
_entity.pdbx_description
1 polymer ?
#
loop_
_entity_poly.entity_id
_entity_poly.type
_entity_poly.pdbx_seq_one_letter_code
_entity_poly.pdbx_strand_id
1 'polypeptide(L)'
;EVQKNLEYYIVNGFGSSMYRGLMLDSLKGRSVSRKSGSNQAAGREAMVIILQMIDSLSDEAKETMLSTMKYWMEQNPGFVDGLEGVENLAIKKRAREILEDSSIVAAVEPLHKSFQYMDRAVNRLDDYLFAVSMYSERTQNTEIMNDENRMGWHQNNGMTYIYDSDQDQYTDNFWNTVNPLRLPGTTVVPVNIGTGTPDSSGYAQGGDYCSNESWVGGSTIGNYGISGMSFSGAS
;
A
#
# COMPACT_ATOMS: atom_id res chain seq x y z
N GLU A 1 -6.07 19.90 16.94
CA GLU A 1 -6.56 18.52 16.64
C GLU A 1 -6.59 18.24 15.15
N VAL A 2 -7.10 19.14 14.31
CA VAL A 2 -7.12 18.98 12.83
C VAL A 2 -5.69 18.77 12.29
N GLN A 3 -4.73 19.57 12.72
CA GLN A 3 -3.34 19.43 12.30
C GLN A 3 -2.77 18.07 12.68
N LYS A 4 -2.98 17.59 13.91
CA LYS A 4 -2.51 16.28 14.36
C LYS A 4 -3.12 15.13 13.53
N ASN A 5 -4.39 15.24 13.19
CA ASN A 5 -5.04 14.25 12.33
C ASN A 5 -4.45 14.27 10.92
N LEU A 6 -4.21 15.47 10.36
CA LEU A 6 -3.57 15.63 9.06
C LEU A 6 -2.16 15.00 9.06
N GLU A 7 -1.35 15.30 10.05
CA GLU A 7 -0.02 14.72 10.21
C GLU A 7 -0.08 13.20 10.34
N TYR A 8 -1.03 12.68 11.09
CA TYR A 8 -1.21 11.23 11.18
C TYR A 8 -1.49 10.60 9.82
N TYR A 9 -2.37 11.18 9.00
CA TYR A 9 -2.67 10.66 7.67
C TYR A 9 -1.51 10.82 6.70
N ILE A 10 -0.80 11.92 6.74
CA ILE A 10 0.34 12.18 5.83
C ILE A 10 1.55 11.33 6.22
N VAL A 11 2.02 11.44 7.47
CA VAL A 11 3.26 10.79 7.90
C VAL A 11 3.04 9.29 8.12
N ASN A 12 2.02 8.93 8.91
CA ASN A 12 1.78 7.54 9.27
C ASN A 12 0.94 6.79 8.24
N GLY A 13 0.04 7.46 7.52
CA GLY A 13 -0.75 6.87 6.44
C GLY A 13 0.10 6.74 5.17
N PHE A 14 0.24 7.80 4.41
CA PHE A 14 0.99 7.76 3.14
C PHE A 14 2.46 7.42 3.34
N GLY A 15 3.14 8.00 4.34
CA GLY A 15 4.54 7.72 4.63
C GLY A 15 4.85 6.24 4.89
N SER A 16 3.89 5.49 5.46
CA SER A 16 4.04 4.06 5.71
C SER A 16 3.45 3.17 4.62
N SER A 17 2.69 3.72 3.67
CA SER A 17 1.98 2.99 2.61
C SER A 17 2.77 2.89 1.32
N MET A 18 3.98 3.43 1.30
CA MET A 18 4.76 3.53 0.08
C MET A 18 6.19 3.01 0.27
N TYR A 19 6.71 2.46 -0.80
CA TYR A 19 8.11 2.05 -0.90
C TYR A 19 8.73 2.64 -2.18
N ARG A 20 9.77 3.44 -2.03
CA ARG A 20 10.45 4.12 -3.15
C ARG A 20 9.50 4.90 -4.07
N GLY A 21 8.46 5.50 -3.49
CA GLY A 21 7.44 6.26 -4.24
C GLY A 21 6.35 5.40 -4.92
N LEU A 22 6.36 4.09 -4.71
CA LEU A 22 5.33 3.18 -5.18
C LEU A 22 4.32 2.88 -4.06
N MET A 23 3.04 2.91 -4.38
CA MET A 23 2.01 2.44 -3.44
C MET A 23 2.06 0.92 -3.30
N LEU A 24 1.96 0.41 -2.07
CA LEU A 24 1.98 -1.02 -1.78
C LEU A 24 0.70 -1.72 -2.23
N ASP A 25 0.83 -2.87 -2.90
CA ASP A 25 -0.31 -3.69 -3.33
C ASP A 25 -1.21 -4.11 -2.18
N SER A 26 -0.61 -4.44 -1.03
CA SER A 26 -1.35 -4.82 0.19
C SER A 26 -2.36 -3.76 0.67
N LEU A 27 -2.25 -2.52 0.21
CA LEU A 27 -3.07 -1.39 0.66
C LEU A 27 -4.00 -0.85 -0.44
N LYS A 28 -4.00 -1.44 -1.63
CA LYS A 28 -4.75 -0.96 -2.79
C LYS A 28 -6.14 -1.60 -2.94
N GLY A 29 -6.47 -2.65 -2.17
CA GLY A 29 -7.72 -3.38 -2.32
C GLY A 29 -7.90 -3.91 -3.75
N ARG A 30 -9.11 -3.83 -4.31
CA ARG A 30 -9.41 -4.31 -5.67
C ARG A 30 -8.66 -3.55 -6.78
N SER A 31 -8.19 -2.34 -6.51
CA SER A 31 -7.50 -1.54 -7.52
C SER A 31 -6.13 -2.09 -7.92
N VAL A 32 -5.63 -3.14 -7.27
CA VAL A 32 -4.41 -3.85 -7.66
C VAL A 32 -4.46 -4.36 -9.10
N SER A 33 -5.63 -4.76 -9.59
CA SER A 33 -5.82 -5.27 -10.96
C SER A 33 -6.14 -4.18 -11.98
N ARG A 34 -6.29 -2.93 -11.56
CA ARG A 34 -6.66 -1.81 -12.43
C ARG A 34 -5.47 -1.32 -13.23
N LYS A 35 -5.56 -1.30 -14.57
CA LYS A 35 -4.49 -0.82 -15.44
C LYS A 35 -4.05 0.63 -15.16
N SER A 36 -5.01 1.51 -14.83
CA SER A 36 -4.74 2.91 -14.46
C SER A 36 -4.26 3.07 -13.02
N GLY A 37 -4.37 2.05 -12.20
CA GLY A 37 -4.02 2.03 -10.78
C GLY A 37 -2.71 1.31 -10.50
N SER A 38 -1.72 1.39 -11.39
CA SER A 38 -0.39 0.84 -11.12
C SER A 38 0.18 1.40 -9.80
N ASN A 39 1.10 0.69 -9.20
CA ASN A 39 1.75 1.13 -7.95
C ASN A 39 2.42 2.49 -8.13
N GLN A 40 2.99 2.72 -9.32
CA GLN A 40 3.58 3.99 -9.69
C GLN A 40 2.54 5.11 -9.83
N ALA A 41 1.41 4.86 -10.48
CA ALA A 41 0.35 5.87 -10.62
C ALA A 41 -0.26 6.24 -9.27
N ALA A 42 -0.61 5.24 -8.45
CA ALA A 42 -1.15 5.47 -7.11
C ALA A 42 -0.14 6.16 -6.18
N GLY A 43 1.14 5.81 -6.28
CA GLY A 43 2.22 6.49 -5.56
C GLY A 43 2.36 7.95 -5.99
N ARG A 44 2.28 8.24 -7.29
CA ARG A 44 2.30 9.61 -7.82
C ARG A 44 1.15 10.45 -7.26
N GLU A 45 -0.06 9.93 -7.26
CA GLU A 45 -1.23 10.61 -6.70
C GLU A 45 -1.02 10.93 -5.21
N ALA A 46 -0.53 9.98 -4.42
CA ALA A 46 -0.21 10.20 -3.02
C ALA A 46 0.86 11.29 -2.83
N MET A 47 1.92 11.27 -3.63
CA MET A 47 2.98 12.28 -3.58
C MET A 47 2.46 13.68 -3.92
N VAL A 48 1.55 13.80 -4.89
CA VAL A 48 0.89 15.08 -5.22
C VAL A 48 0.09 15.61 -4.02
N ILE A 49 -0.68 14.75 -3.36
CA ILE A 49 -1.45 15.14 -2.16
C ILE A 49 -0.52 15.60 -1.04
N ILE A 50 0.58 14.90 -0.81
CA ILE A 50 1.58 15.28 0.20
C ILE A 50 2.16 16.66 -0.12
N LEU A 51 2.59 16.90 -1.36
CA LEU A 51 3.14 18.19 -1.79
C LEU A 51 2.16 19.36 -1.60
N GLN A 52 0.86 19.12 -1.78
CA GLN A 52 -0.18 20.13 -1.55
C GLN A 52 -0.37 20.44 -0.06
N MET A 53 -0.14 19.47 0.81
CA MET A 53 -0.45 19.56 2.23
C MET A 53 0.78 19.83 3.12
N ILE A 54 1.97 19.69 2.58
CA ILE A 54 3.24 19.66 3.34
C ILE A 54 3.48 20.93 4.19
N ASP A 55 3.03 22.09 3.71
CA ASP A 55 3.16 23.35 4.45
C ASP A 55 2.16 23.50 5.61
N SER A 56 1.19 22.59 5.71
CA SER A 56 0.21 22.55 6.80
C SER A 56 0.63 21.63 7.95
N LEU A 57 1.78 20.95 7.81
CA LEU A 57 2.34 20.07 8.83
C LEU A 57 3.10 20.88 9.89
N SER A 58 3.35 20.32 11.06
CA SER A 58 4.32 20.85 12.02
C SER A 58 5.73 20.82 11.43
N ASP A 59 6.64 21.59 11.99
CA ASP A 59 8.03 21.69 11.49
C ASP A 59 8.70 20.29 11.47
N GLU A 60 8.51 19.48 12.52
CA GLU A 60 9.06 18.13 12.64
C GLU A 60 8.50 17.19 11.56
N ALA A 61 7.17 17.17 11.40
CA ALA A 61 6.51 16.34 10.40
C ALA A 61 6.85 16.79 8.97
N LYS A 62 6.98 18.09 8.76
CA LYS A 62 7.38 18.67 7.49
C LYS A 62 8.80 18.27 7.12
N GLU A 63 9.76 18.39 8.05
CA GLU A 63 11.15 17.98 7.82
C GLU A 63 11.24 16.51 7.43
N THR A 64 10.55 15.63 8.18
CA THR A 64 10.47 14.20 7.89
C THR A 64 9.91 13.95 6.48
N MET A 65 8.81 14.62 6.12
CA MET A 65 8.18 14.42 4.82
C MET A 65 8.97 15.02 3.67
N LEU A 66 9.71 16.13 3.87
CA LEU A 66 10.61 16.69 2.86
C LEU A 66 11.74 15.69 2.52
N SER A 67 12.37 15.09 3.54
CA SER A 67 13.39 14.04 3.37
C SER A 67 12.83 12.83 2.61
N THR A 68 11.65 12.34 3.04
CA THR A 68 10.97 11.23 2.42
C THR A 68 10.57 11.50 0.97
N MET A 69 9.99 12.68 0.72
CA MET A 69 9.60 13.11 -0.63
C MET A 69 10.79 13.21 -1.57
N LYS A 70 11.91 13.80 -1.11
CA LYS A 70 13.13 13.88 -1.89
C LYS A 70 13.64 12.49 -2.26
N TYR A 71 13.72 11.57 -1.28
CA TYR A 71 14.10 10.19 -1.51
C TYR A 71 13.21 9.51 -2.55
N TRP A 72 11.89 9.60 -2.43
CA TRP A 72 10.96 8.98 -3.39
C TRP A 72 11.11 9.55 -4.80
N MET A 73 11.30 10.87 -4.93
CA MET A 73 11.50 11.51 -6.23
C MET A 73 12.84 11.13 -6.87
N GLU A 74 13.90 10.94 -6.10
CA GLU A 74 15.18 10.43 -6.59
C GLU A 74 15.08 8.98 -7.08
N GLN A 75 14.24 8.17 -6.44
CA GLN A 75 13.95 6.81 -6.90
C GLN A 75 13.01 6.77 -8.13
N ASN A 76 12.31 7.87 -8.41
CA ASN A 76 11.36 7.99 -9.52
C ASN A 76 11.63 9.27 -10.34
N PRO A 77 12.72 9.33 -11.10
CA PRO A 77 13.12 10.56 -11.82
C PRO A 77 12.06 11.06 -12.81
N GLY A 78 11.20 10.19 -13.32
CA GLY A 78 10.06 10.59 -14.17
C GLY A 78 8.86 11.21 -13.42
N PHE A 79 8.90 11.30 -12.10
CA PHE A 79 7.77 11.84 -11.33
C PHE A 79 7.44 13.28 -11.71
N VAL A 80 8.44 14.16 -11.67
CA VAL A 80 8.27 15.61 -11.93
C VAL A 80 7.84 15.87 -13.37
N ASP A 81 8.42 15.14 -14.33
CA ASP A 81 8.11 15.32 -15.73
C ASP A 81 6.72 14.76 -16.10
N GLY A 82 6.28 13.75 -15.37
CA GLY A 82 4.93 13.18 -15.51
C GLY A 82 3.80 14.01 -14.88
N LEU A 83 4.12 15.15 -14.22
CA LEU A 83 3.12 16.11 -13.73
C LEU A 83 2.71 17.04 -14.90
N GLU A 84 1.58 16.71 -15.54
CA GLU A 84 1.02 17.47 -16.63
C GLU A 84 -0.16 18.33 -16.17
N GLY A 85 -0.45 19.41 -16.91
CA GLY A 85 -1.55 20.31 -16.62
C GLY A 85 -1.17 21.58 -15.86
N VAL A 86 -1.97 22.64 -16.04
CA VAL A 86 -1.70 23.97 -15.47
C VAL A 86 -1.85 23.94 -13.94
N GLU A 87 -2.79 23.20 -13.42
CA GLU A 87 -3.03 22.99 -12.01
C GLU A 87 -1.82 22.36 -11.29
N ASN A 88 -1.01 21.61 -12.02
CA ASN A 88 0.18 20.96 -11.49
C ASN A 88 1.46 21.80 -11.54
N LEU A 89 1.43 23.02 -12.11
CA LEU A 89 2.63 23.87 -12.20
C LEU A 89 3.22 24.21 -10.84
N ALA A 90 2.39 24.56 -9.86
CA ALA A 90 2.83 24.86 -8.50
C ALA A 90 3.44 23.62 -7.84
N ILE A 91 2.82 22.47 -8.01
CA ILE A 91 3.30 21.16 -7.52
C ILE A 91 4.64 20.80 -8.18
N LYS A 92 4.72 20.97 -9.49
CA LYS A 92 5.96 20.72 -10.27
C LYS A 92 7.12 21.62 -9.81
N LYS A 93 6.84 22.90 -9.59
CA LYS A 93 7.81 23.85 -9.04
C LYS A 93 8.27 23.40 -7.64
N ARG A 94 7.34 23.11 -6.75
CA ARG A 94 7.62 22.64 -5.39
C ARG A 94 8.47 21.37 -5.38
N ALA A 95 8.15 20.39 -6.22
CA ALA A 95 8.91 19.16 -6.34
C ALA A 95 10.36 19.41 -6.77
N ARG A 96 10.58 20.33 -7.74
CA ARG A 96 11.92 20.73 -8.16
C ARG A 96 12.69 21.45 -7.06
N GLU A 97 12.04 22.38 -6.36
CA GLU A 97 12.66 23.08 -5.22
C GLU A 97 13.15 22.08 -4.16
N ILE A 98 12.36 21.05 -3.83
CA ILE A 98 12.76 20.00 -2.89
C ILE A 98 13.96 19.19 -3.43
N LEU A 99 13.94 18.82 -4.70
CA LEU A 99 15.03 18.04 -5.32
C LEU A 99 16.35 18.84 -5.36
N GLU A 100 16.28 20.13 -5.66
CA GLU A 100 17.44 21.02 -5.80
C GLU A 100 17.99 21.54 -4.47
N ASP A 101 17.19 21.45 -3.39
CA ASP A 101 17.61 21.91 -2.07
C ASP A 101 18.63 20.97 -1.45
N SER A 102 19.88 21.37 -1.44
CA SER A 102 20.99 20.60 -0.87
C SER A 102 20.95 20.47 0.66
N SER A 103 20.13 21.28 1.35
CA SER A 103 19.94 21.19 2.80
C SER A 103 19.01 20.04 3.20
N ILE A 104 18.19 19.56 2.28
CA ILE A 104 17.31 18.41 2.50
C ILE A 104 18.07 17.11 2.20
N VAL A 105 18.25 16.29 3.21
CA VAL A 105 18.85 14.95 3.06
C VAL A 105 17.76 13.96 2.63
N ALA A 106 17.95 13.32 1.49
CA ALA A 106 17.04 12.30 1.00
C ALA A 106 17.15 11.04 1.87
N ALA A 107 16.11 10.72 2.62
CA ALA A 107 16.09 9.57 3.53
C ALA A 107 14.66 9.10 3.82
N VAL A 108 14.52 7.82 4.13
CA VAL A 108 13.33 7.26 4.77
C VAL A 108 13.78 6.44 5.97
N GLU A 109 13.06 6.56 7.06
CA GLU A 109 13.37 5.82 8.27
C GLU A 109 12.88 4.37 8.18
N PRO A 110 13.65 3.39 8.68
CA PRO A 110 13.16 2.05 8.93
C PRO A 110 11.94 2.09 9.85
N LEU A 111 10.94 1.28 9.56
CA LEU A 111 9.74 1.25 10.39
C LEU A 111 9.08 -0.14 10.41
N HIS A 112 8.38 -0.41 11.49
CA HIS A 112 7.30 -1.40 11.53
C HIS A 112 5.97 -0.70 11.77
N LYS A 113 4.97 -0.96 10.94
CA LYS A 113 3.65 -0.35 11.03
C LYS A 113 2.55 -1.38 10.93
N SER A 114 1.69 -1.44 11.93
CA SER A 114 0.44 -2.20 11.90
C SER A 114 -0.72 -1.25 11.58
N PHE A 115 -1.46 -1.57 10.53
CA PHE A 115 -2.69 -0.91 10.16
C PHE A 115 -3.87 -1.69 10.74
N GLN A 116 -4.18 -1.43 12.00
CA GLN A 116 -5.10 -2.23 12.83
C GLN A 116 -6.51 -2.36 12.26
N TYR A 117 -7.01 -1.31 11.58
CA TYR A 117 -8.34 -1.31 10.98
C TYR A 117 -8.39 -1.90 9.57
N MET A 118 -7.23 -2.21 9.01
CA MET A 118 -7.10 -2.80 7.68
C MET A 118 -6.60 -4.24 7.74
N ASP A 119 -6.23 -4.73 8.92
CA ASP A 119 -5.59 -6.03 9.13
C ASP A 119 -4.33 -6.21 8.25
N ARG A 120 -3.47 -5.19 8.23
CA ARG A 120 -2.23 -5.14 7.46
C ARG A 120 -1.04 -4.81 8.35
N ALA A 121 0.12 -5.31 7.98
CA ALA A 121 1.36 -4.87 8.57
C ALA A 121 2.45 -4.69 7.52
N VAL A 122 3.33 -3.74 7.77
CA VAL A 122 4.44 -3.36 6.92
C VAL A 122 5.69 -3.27 7.76
N ASN A 123 6.79 -3.84 7.27
CA ASN A 123 8.11 -3.67 7.82
C ASN A 123 9.05 -3.16 6.72
N ARG A 124 9.52 -1.93 6.85
CA ARG A 124 10.40 -1.28 5.89
C ARG A 124 11.80 -1.16 6.45
N LEU A 125 12.77 -1.60 5.70
CA LEU A 125 14.20 -1.38 5.91
C LEU A 125 14.78 -0.64 4.69
N ASP A 126 16.07 -0.35 4.73
CA ASP A 126 16.71 0.43 3.67
C ASP A 126 16.67 -0.30 2.31
N ASP A 127 16.92 -1.61 2.32
CA ASP A 127 17.06 -2.41 1.11
C ASP A 127 15.78 -3.11 0.66
N TYR A 128 14.81 -3.27 1.54
CA TYR A 128 13.56 -3.95 1.23
C TYR A 128 12.40 -3.51 2.11
N LEU A 129 11.20 -3.81 1.63
CA LEU A 129 9.99 -3.72 2.42
C LEU A 129 9.28 -5.07 2.39
N PHE A 130 8.88 -5.54 3.56
CA PHE A 130 8.02 -6.71 3.72
C PHE A 130 6.65 -6.26 4.19
N ALA A 131 5.59 -6.76 3.56
CA ALA A 131 4.22 -6.51 3.98
C ALA A 131 3.44 -7.82 4.09
N VAL A 132 2.43 -7.83 4.94
CA VAL A 132 1.49 -8.94 5.07
C VAL A 132 0.06 -8.43 5.07
N SER A 133 -0.79 -9.11 4.31
CA SER A 133 -2.23 -8.88 4.27
C SER A 133 -2.94 -10.00 5.04
N MET A 134 -3.69 -9.60 6.06
CA MET A 134 -4.43 -10.49 6.93
C MET A 134 -5.94 -10.18 6.84
N TYR A 135 -6.78 -10.99 7.43
CA TYR A 135 -8.22 -10.77 7.51
C TYR A 135 -8.77 -11.29 8.84
N SER A 136 -9.93 -10.78 9.21
CA SER A 136 -10.62 -11.11 10.45
C SER A 136 -12.13 -11.01 10.25
N GLU A 137 -12.90 -11.06 11.32
CA GLU A 137 -14.33 -10.73 11.29
C GLU A 137 -14.64 -9.28 10.82
N ARG A 138 -13.62 -8.38 10.83
CA ARG A 138 -13.75 -6.96 10.45
C ARG A 138 -13.44 -6.70 8.98
N THR A 139 -12.62 -7.56 8.38
CA THR A 139 -12.12 -7.38 7.00
C THR A 139 -12.31 -8.66 6.20
N GLN A 140 -12.61 -8.51 4.93
CA GLN A 140 -12.76 -9.66 4.03
C GLN A 140 -11.39 -10.21 3.58
N ASN A 141 -11.38 -11.46 3.15
CA ASN A 141 -10.20 -12.11 2.58
C ASN A 141 -9.79 -11.52 1.23
N THR A 142 -10.68 -10.84 0.55
CA THR A 142 -10.45 -10.14 -0.73
C THR A 142 -11.46 -9.01 -0.91
N GLU A 143 -11.18 -8.13 -1.86
CA GLU A 143 -12.14 -7.15 -2.37
C GLU A 143 -12.29 -7.34 -3.87
N ILE A 144 -13.49 -7.74 -4.31
CA ILE A 144 -13.84 -7.93 -5.72
C ILE A 144 -15.08 -7.11 -6.01
N MET A 145 -15.00 -6.17 -6.95
CA MET A 145 -16.11 -5.32 -7.38
C MET A 145 -15.82 -4.71 -8.75
N ASN A 146 -16.86 -4.40 -9.53
CA ASN A 146 -16.74 -3.76 -10.82
C ASN A 146 -15.81 -4.49 -11.80
N ASP A 147 -15.82 -5.81 -11.77
CA ASP A 147 -14.93 -6.67 -12.56
C ASP A 147 -13.42 -6.53 -12.25
N GLU A 148 -13.08 -5.91 -11.14
CA GLU A 148 -11.72 -5.75 -10.67
C GLU A 148 -11.33 -6.87 -9.69
N ASN A 149 -10.05 -7.24 -9.69
CA ASN A 149 -9.41 -8.19 -8.76
C ASN A 149 -10.03 -9.59 -8.74
N ARG A 150 -10.47 -10.08 -9.88
CA ARG A 150 -11.15 -11.38 -10.02
C ARG A 150 -10.30 -12.59 -9.63
N MET A 151 -8.98 -12.44 -9.54
CA MET A 151 -8.04 -13.49 -9.15
C MET A 151 -7.47 -13.29 -7.74
N GLY A 152 -7.97 -12.31 -6.99
CA GLY A 152 -7.45 -11.94 -5.67
C GLY A 152 -8.04 -12.70 -4.49
N TRP A 153 -8.69 -13.86 -4.68
CA TRP A 153 -9.52 -14.54 -3.67
C TRP A 153 -8.88 -14.75 -2.31
N HIS A 154 -7.58 -14.99 -2.25
CA HIS A 154 -6.87 -15.27 -1.01
C HIS A 154 -5.85 -14.16 -0.68
N GLN A 155 -6.05 -12.99 -1.24
CA GLN A 155 -5.14 -11.86 -1.11
C GLN A 155 -4.90 -11.45 0.35
N ASN A 156 -5.89 -11.63 1.21
CA ASN A 156 -5.81 -11.26 2.62
C ASN A 156 -5.66 -12.48 3.56
N ASN A 157 -5.48 -13.68 3.02
CA ASN A 157 -5.31 -14.90 3.81
C ASN A 157 -3.85 -15.11 4.27
N GLY A 158 -3.17 -14.04 4.67
CA GLY A 158 -1.77 -14.06 5.06
C GLY A 158 -0.81 -13.86 3.89
N MET A 159 -1.26 -13.34 2.75
CA MET A 159 -0.36 -13.06 1.64
C MET A 159 0.76 -12.13 2.05
N THR A 160 1.97 -12.53 1.70
CA THR A 160 3.18 -11.76 1.94
C THR A 160 3.67 -11.09 0.67
N TYR A 161 4.22 -9.89 0.82
CA TYR A 161 4.75 -9.07 -0.26
C TYR A 161 6.19 -8.71 0.08
N ILE A 162 7.07 -8.80 -0.89
CA ILE A 162 8.44 -8.33 -0.78
C ILE A 162 8.67 -7.31 -1.89
N TYR A 163 9.19 -6.16 -1.52
CA TYR A 163 9.61 -5.10 -2.43
C TYR A 163 11.09 -4.84 -2.18
N ASP A 164 11.88 -4.90 -3.20
CA ASP A 164 13.32 -4.64 -3.19
C ASP A 164 13.72 -3.64 -4.29
N SER A 165 14.89 -3.77 -4.86
CA SER A 165 15.34 -2.93 -5.97
C SER A 165 14.58 -3.17 -7.27
N ASP A 166 13.98 -4.36 -7.44
CA ASP A 166 13.09 -4.68 -8.55
C ASP A 166 11.68 -4.14 -8.21
N GLN A 167 11.29 -3.04 -8.86
CA GLN A 167 10.01 -2.40 -8.66
C GLN A 167 8.89 -2.97 -9.55
N ASP A 168 9.20 -3.95 -10.39
CA ASP A 168 8.28 -4.51 -11.38
C ASP A 168 7.62 -5.83 -10.93
N GLN A 169 7.87 -6.29 -9.70
CA GLN A 169 7.44 -7.59 -9.18
C GLN A 169 5.92 -7.84 -9.25
N TYR A 170 5.11 -6.80 -9.15
CA TYR A 170 3.65 -6.89 -9.15
C TYR A 170 3.00 -6.10 -10.30
N THR A 171 3.76 -5.87 -11.37
CA THR A 171 3.31 -5.18 -12.59
C THR A 171 2.88 -6.17 -13.68
N ASP A 172 2.64 -5.70 -14.87
CA ASP A 172 2.41 -6.49 -16.09
C ASP A 172 1.32 -7.55 -16.00
N ASN A 173 0.16 -7.17 -15.47
CA ASN A 173 -0.98 -8.06 -15.30
C ASN A 173 -0.79 -9.16 -14.24
N PHE A 174 0.17 -9.05 -13.32
CA PHE A 174 0.36 -10.01 -12.25
C PHE A 174 -0.99 -10.41 -11.60
N TRP A 175 -1.76 -9.44 -11.14
CA TRP A 175 -3.03 -9.67 -10.45
C TRP A 175 -4.16 -10.23 -11.34
N ASN A 176 -4.02 -10.13 -12.66
CA ASN A 176 -4.97 -10.71 -13.61
C ASN A 176 -4.62 -12.13 -14.05
N THR A 177 -3.39 -12.58 -13.75
CA THR A 177 -2.86 -13.85 -14.24
C THR A 177 -2.31 -14.75 -13.14
N VAL A 178 -2.12 -14.24 -11.94
CA VAL A 178 -1.61 -15.02 -10.80
C VAL A 178 -2.54 -16.19 -10.47
N ASN A 179 -1.95 -17.31 -10.04
CA ASN A 179 -2.75 -18.41 -9.50
C ASN A 179 -3.26 -18.05 -8.09
N PRO A 180 -4.56 -17.82 -7.90
CA PRO A 180 -5.11 -17.35 -6.62
C PRO A 180 -4.98 -18.38 -5.48
N LEU A 181 -4.75 -19.64 -5.81
CA LEU A 181 -4.54 -20.73 -4.84
C LEU A 181 -3.05 -20.90 -4.45
N ARG A 182 -2.17 -20.05 -4.96
CA ARG A 182 -0.71 -20.13 -4.74
C ARG A 182 -0.08 -18.77 -4.46
N LEU A 183 -0.79 -17.91 -3.77
CA LEU A 183 -0.23 -16.62 -3.35
C LEU A 183 0.83 -16.84 -2.26
N PRO A 184 1.96 -16.10 -2.29
CA PRO A 184 3.01 -16.23 -1.28
C PRO A 184 2.47 -16.03 0.14
N GLY A 185 2.87 -16.89 1.08
CA GLY A 185 2.48 -16.80 2.49
C GLY A 185 1.08 -17.33 2.82
N THR A 186 0.25 -17.64 1.81
CA THR A 186 -1.10 -18.14 2.06
C THR A 186 -1.11 -19.67 2.30
N THR A 187 -1.98 -20.09 3.22
CA THR A 187 -2.34 -21.52 3.39
C THR A 187 -3.83 -21.65 3.08
N VAL A 188 -4.14 -22.30 1.98
CA VAL A 188 -5.52 -22.41 1.48
C VAL A 188 -5.84 -23.84 1.09
N VAL A 189 -7.11 -24.24 1.22
CA VAL A 189 -7.59 -25.49 0.63
C VAL A 189 -7.83 -25.26 -0.86
N PRO A 190 -7.30 -26.09 -1.75
CA PRO A 190 -7.45 -25.93 -3.18
C PRO A 190 -8.85 -26.36 -3.64
N VAL A 191 -9.86 -25.61 -3.26
CA VAL A 191 -11.21 -25.77 -3.78
C VAL A 191 -11.42 -24.85 -4.98
N ASN A 192 -12.21 -25.30 -5.94
CA ASN A 192 -12.59 -24.45 -7.05
C ASN A 192 -13.69 -23.49 -6.59
N ILE A 193 -13.30 -22.28 -6.21
CA ILE A 193 -14.21 -21.22 -5.77
C ILE A 193 -14.80 -20.41 -6.93
N GLY A 194 -14.67 -20.88 -8.14
CA GLY A 194 -15.21 -20.22 -9.34
C GLY A 194 -14.32 -19.09 -9.84
N THR A 195 -14.78 -18.37 -10.83
CA THR A 195 -14.01 -17.29 -11.49
C THR A 195 -14.26 -15.91 -10.89
N GLY A 196 -14.83 -15.84 -9.69
CA GLY A 196 -15.15 -14.54 -9.08
C GLY A 196 -16.09 -13.68 -9.93
N THR A 197 -17.06 -14.31 -10.62
CA THR A 197 -18.06 -13.56 -11.39
C THR A 197 -18.97 -12.82 -10.41
N PRO A 198 -19.07 -11.50 -10.47
CA PRO A 198 -19.97 -10.76 -9.61
C PRO A 198 -21.41 -11.25 -9.81
N ASP A 199 -22.15 -11.39 -8.73
CA ASP A 199 -23.59 -11.54 -8.80
C ASP A 199 -24.26 -10.21 -9.17
N SER A 200 -25.59 -10.18 -9.19
CA SER A 200 -26.36 -8.97 -9.51
C SER A 200 -26.16 -7.81 -8.50
N SER A 201 -25.54 -8.06 -7.35
CA SER A 201 -25.16 -7.03 -6.37
C SER A 201 -23.76 -6.45 -6.60
N GLY A 202 -23.00 -7.01 -7.55
CA GLY A 202 -21.64 -6.59 -7.86
C GLY A 202 -20.58 -7.30 -7.01
N TYR A 203 -20.96 -8.22 -6.14
CA TYR A 203 -20.03 -9.01 -5.33
C TYR A 203 -19.71 -10.35 -6.00
N ALA A 204 -18.48 -10.82 -5.78
CA ALA A 204 -18.08 -12.13 -6.28
C ALA A 204 -18.79 -13.24 -5.48
N GLN A 205 -19.40 -14.19 -6.16
CA GLN A 205 -19.89 -15.37 -5.49
C GLN A 205 -18.72 -16.31 -5.16
N GLY A 206 -18.67 -16.73 -3.91
CA GLY A 206 -17.87 -17.86 -3.46
C GLY A 206 -16.42 -17.57 -3.06
N GLY A 207 -15.99 -16.31 -3.04
CA GLY A 207 -14.59 -15.99 -2.72
C GLY A 207 -14.39 -15.01 -1.58
N ASP A 208 -15.35 -14.12 -1.36
CA ASP A 208 -15.24 -13.05 -0.37
C ASP A 208 -15.97 -13.44 0.93
N TYR A 209 -15.23 -13.57 1.98
CA TYR A 209 -15.76 -13.86 3.31
C TYR A 209 -14.90 -13.23 4.39
N CYS A 210 -15.53 -12.94 5.54
CA CYS A 210 -14.82 -12.59 6.75
C CYS A 210 -14.50 -13.87 7.54
N SER A 211 -13.40 -13.82 8.29
CA SER A 211 -13.09 -14.88 9.25
C SER A 211 -14.10 -14.85 10.42
N ASN A 212 -14.32 -16.00 11.03
CA ASN A 212 -15.00 -16.08 12.33
C ASN A 212 -14.06 -15.70 13.50
N GLU A 213 -12.79 -15.47 13.19
CA GLU A 213 -11.77 -15.09 14.17
C GLU A 213 -11.66 -13.58 14.27
N SER A 214 -11.64 -13.07 15.50
CA SER A 214 -11.51 -11.63 15.75
C SER A 214 -10.06 -11.17 15.87
N TRP A 215 -9.12 -12.11 16.12
CA TRP A 215 -7.76 -11.72 16.42
C TRP A 215 -6.92 -11.55 15.16
N VAL A 216 -6.58 -10.32 14.88
CA VAL A 216 -5.46 -9.89 14.04
C VAL A 216 -4.76 -8.77 14.80
N GLY A 217 -3.45 -8.85 14.90
CA GLY A 217 -2.72 -7.85 15.63
C GLY A 217 -1.22 -8.07 15.62
N GLY A 218 -0.55 -7.29 16.43
CA GLY A 218 0.90 -7.34 16.56
C GLY A 218 1.41 -6.42 17.64
N SER A 219 2.72 -6.36 17.75
CA SER A 219 3.41 -5.46 18.66
C SER A 219 4.64 -4.88 17.96
N THR A 220 4.98 -3.66 18.33
CA THR A 220 6.11 -2.91 17.78
C THR A 220 7.03 -2.47 18.90
N ILE A 221 8.34 -2.66 18.72
CA ILE A 221 9.39 -2.15 19.61
C ILE A 221 10.43 -1.44 18.74
N GLY A 222 10.46 -0.12 18.79
CA GLY A 222 11.27 0.68 17.86
C GLY A 222 10.86 0.40 16.41
N ASN A 223 11.80 0.01 15.58
CA ASN A 223 11.58 -0.31 14.16
C ASN A 223 11.30 -1.80 13.90
N TYR A 224 11.14 -2.60 14.98
CA TYR A 224 10.86 -4.03 14.88
C TYR A 224 9.43 -4.32 15.28
N GLY A 225 8.86 -5.38 14.74
CA GLY A 225 7.54 -5.81 15.12
C GLY A 225 7.23 -7.25 14.74
N ILE A 226 6.18 -7.75 15.35
CA ILE A 226 5.56 -9.02 15.00
C ILE A 226 4.10 -8.76 14.68
N SER A 227 3.58 -9.49 13.72
CA SER A 227 2.17 -9.45 13.34
C SER A 227 1.67 -10.86 13.10
N GLY A 228 0.40 -11.07 13.32
CA GLY A 228 -0.23 -12.37 13.09
C GLY A 228 -1.74 -12.28 13.11
N MET A 229 -2.36 -13.38 12.72
CA MET A 229 -3.80 -13.56 12.77
C MET A 229 -4.16 -14.94 13.29
N SER A 230 -5.32 -15.07 13.90
CA SER A 230 -5.96 -16.37 14.13
C SER A 230 -6.47 -16.92 12.80
N PHE A 231 -6.21 -18.20 12.57
CA PHE A 231 -6.64 -18.90 11.38
C PHE A 231 -7.48 -20.10 11.80
N SER A 232 -8.79 -19.98 11.77
CA SER A 232 -9.70 -21.10 12.01
C SER A 232 -10.25 -21.60 10.70
N GLY A 233 -9.88 -22.84 10.41
CA GLY A 233 -10.50 -23.65 9.38
C GLY A 233 -10.52 -23.02 7.99
N ALA A 234 -9.51 -23.28 7.21
CA ALA A 234 -9.70 -23.33 5.77
C ALA A 234 -10.66 -24.48 5.47
N SER A 235 -11.95 -24.22 5.60
CA SER A 235 -13.00 -25.15 5.18
C SER A 235 -13.31 -24.90 3.72
#